data_00d261ecd6749f76da9bd36c9a851031
#
_entry.id   00d261ecd6749f76da9bd36c9a851031
#
_cell.length_a   1.000
_cell.length_b   1.000
_cell.length_c   1.000
_cell.angle_alpha   90.00
_cell.angle_beta   90.00
_cell.angle_gamma   90.00
#
_symmetry.space_group_name_H-M   'P 1'
#
loop_
_entity.id
_entity.type
_entity.pdbx_description
1 polymer ?
#
loop_
_entity_poly.entity_id
_entity_poly.type
_entity_poly.pdbx_seq_one_letter_code
_entity_poly.pdbx_strand_id
1 'polypeptide(L)'
;MNSVKCEIKKLIIPTYPEPSAEELPMFAENRVHQRTSGRPYPNKVVLKVNREEKIDKEYTAVVLENEYLKIEILPEIGGRIYSALDKTTGYDFFYKQHVIKPALIGVLGSWISGGVEFNWPFHHRASGFMPCDFVTETLPDGTAVC
;
A
#
# COMPACT_ATOMS: atom_id res chain seq x y z
N MET A 1 -25.13 2.95 -19.44
CA MET A 1 -23.78 2.96 -18.88
C MET A 1 -23.74 1.97 -17.74
N ASN A 2 -22.77 1.08 -17.73
CA ASN A 2 -22.64 0.12 -16.63
C ASN A 2 -22.12 0.87 -15.40
N SER A 3 -22.89 0.88 -14.33
CA SER A 3 -22.50 1.56 -13.09
C SER A 3 -21.31 0.87 -12.46
N VAL A 4 -20.43 1.65 -11.87
CA VAL A 4 -19.33 1.13 -11.05
C VAL A 4 -19.83 1.02 -9.60
N LYS A 5 -19.71 -0.17 -9.03
CA LYS A 5 -20.00 -0.41 -7.62
C LYS A 5 -18.77 -0.09 -6.80
N CYS A 6 -18.94 0.69 -5.73
CA CYS A 6 -17.91 0.93 -4.73
C CYS A 6 -18.34 0.30 -3.40
N GLU A 7 -17.49 -0.57 -2.86
CA GLU A 7 -17.73 -1.24 -1.58
C GLU A 7 -16.50 -1.23 -0.70
N ILE A 8 -16.72 -1.14 0.61
CA ILE A 8 -15.66 -1.34 1.60
C ILE A 8 -15.79 -2.75 2.15
N LYS A 9 -14.72 -3.54 2.00
CA LYS A 9 -14.66 -4.95 2.45
C LYS A 9 -13.49 -5.18 3.38
N LYS A 10 -13.57 -6.28 4.12
CA LYS A 10 -12.45 -6.79 4.92
C LYS A 10 -11.77 -7.93 4.19
N LEU A 11 -10.45 -7.85 4.07
CA LEU A 11 -9.60 -8.90 3.52
C LEU A 11 -8.63 -9.39 4.59
N ILE A 12 -8.54 -10.70 4.75
CA ILE A 12 -7.52 -11.32 5.61
C ILE A 12 -6.34 -11.68 4.73
N ILE A 13 -5.19 -11.06 4.99
CA ILE A 13 -3.97 -11.31 4.22
C ILE A 13 -2.86 -11.71 5.20
N PRO A 14 -2.19 -12.85 4.98
CA PRO A 14 -1.02 -13.23 5.76
C PRO A 14 0.02 -12.11 5.71
N THR A 15 0.47 -11.65 6.86
CA THR A 15 1.31 -10.46 6.96
C THR A 15 2.44 -10.68 7.95
N TYR A 16 3.64 -10.26 7.58
CA TYR A 16 4.73 -10.06 8.52
C TYR A 16 4.62 -8.64 9.07
N PRO A 17 4.11 -8.47 10.30
CA PRO A 17 3.84 -7.15 10.83
C PRO A 17 5.13 -6.35 10.98
N GLU A 18 5.06 -5.08 10.66
CA GLU A 18 6.18 -4.19 10.90
C GLU A 18 6.39 -3.97 12.41
N PRO A 19 7.63 -3.93 12.85
CA PRO A 19 7.93 -3.48 14.20
C PRO A 19 7.57 -2.02 14.36
N SER A 20 7.52 -1.56 15.60
CA SER A 20 7.33 -0.15 15.89
C SER A 20 8.36 0.71 15.16
N ALA A 21 7.91 1.77 14.53
CA ALA A 21 8.81 2.73 13.90
C ALA A 21 9.66 3.42 14.98
N GLU A 22 10.95 3.59 14.69
CA GLU A 22 11.84 4.32 15.56
C GLU A 22 11.67 5.83 15.37
N GLU A 23 11.67 6.58 16.44
CA GLU A 23 11.79 8.02 16.40
C GLU A 23 13.26 8.39 16.24
N LEU A 24 13.60 8.94 15.10
CA LEU A 24 14.93 9.46 14.83
C LEU A 24 14.92 10.99 14.90
N PRO A 25 16.07 11.60 15.26
CA PRO A 25 16.20 13.04 15.17
C PRO A 25 15.94 13.51 13.72
N MET A 26 15.47 14.74 13.57
CA MET A 26 15.09 15.34 12.29
C MET A 26 16.18 15.21 11.20
N PHE A 27 17.44 15.12 11.62
CA PHE A 27 18.60 14.96 10.75
C PHE A 27 19.33 13.68 11.12
N ALA A 28 19.21 12.67 10.28
CA ALA A 28 19.87 11.37 10.45
C ALA A 28 20.82 11.09 9.27
N GLU A 29 21.77 11.98 9.04
CA GLU A 29 22.67 11.94 7.88
C GLU A 29 23.45 10.62 7.76
N ASN A 30 23.91 10.08 8.88
CA ASN A 30 24.68 8.83 8.89
C ASN A 30 23.87 7.57 8.53
N ARG A 31 22.56 7.69 8.35
CA ARG A 31 21.67 6.58 8.00
C ARG A 31 21.08 6.70 6.60
N VAL A 32 21.61 7.61 5.81
CA VAL A 32 21.16 7.84 4.45
C VAL A 32 21.83 6.86 3.51
N HIS A 33 21.02 6.03 2.90
CA HIS A 33 21.48 5.17 1.83
C HIS A 33 21.48 5.94 0.51
N GLN A 34 22.49 5.69 -0.33
CA GLN A 34 22.60 6.27 -1.67
C GLN A 34 22.74 7.80 -1.76
N ARG A 35 23.28 8.45 -0.75
CA ARG A 35 23.56 9.91 -0.74
C ARG A 35 22.33 10.79 -1.00
N THR A 36 21.14 10.31 -0.74
CA THR A 36 19.94 11.13 -0.80
C THR A 36 19.88 12.09 0.39
N SER A 37 19.04 13.10 0.35
CA SER A 37 18.95 14.15 1.40
C SER A 37 18.62 13.68 2.80
N GLY A 38 18.37 12.42 3.00
CA GLY A 38 18.33 11.68 4.24
C GLY A 38 17.52 12.19 5.40
N ARG A 39 16.67 13.15 5.15
CA ARG A 39 15.79 13.68 6.20
C ARG A 39 14.59 12.76 6.36
N PRO A 40 14.48 12.03 7.47
CA PRO A 40 13.35 11.13 7.68
C PRO A 40 12.05 11.89 7.96
N TYR A 41 12.15 13.15 8.33
CA TYR A 41 10.99 13.98 8.65
C TYR A 41 10.18 14.34 7.38
N PRO A 42 8.86 14.32 7.47
CA PRO A 42 8.01 14.01 8.64
C PRO A 42 7.75 12.50 8.85
N ASN A 43 8.38 11.65 8.11
CA ASN A 43 8.06 10.23 8.07
C ASN A 43 8.72 9.44 9.20
N LYS A 44 8.00 8.48 9.74
CA LYS A 44 8.55 7.48 10.65
C LYS A 44 9.58 6.62 9.93
N VAL A 45 10.54 6.13 10.67
CA VAL A 45 11.65 5.33 10.15
C VAL A 45 11.52 3.90 10.62
N VAL A 46 11.55 2.98 9.68
CA VAL A 46 11.63 1.53 9.96
C VAL A 46 13.05 1.07 9.68
N LEU A 47 13.76 0.65 10.72
CA LEU A 47 15.14 0.18 10.62
C LEU A 47 15.28 -1.34 10.58
N LYS A 48 14.23 -2.05 10.95
CA LYS A 48 14.18 -3.51 10.98
C LYS A 48 12.88 -3.97 10.36
N VAL A 49 12.87 -5.15 9.81
CA VAL A 49 11.65 -5.81 9.33
C VAL A 49 11.50 -7.16 10.02
N ASN A 50 10.26 -7.53 10.32
CA ASN A 50 9.95 -8.86 10.82
C ASN A 50 10.10 -9.87 9.68
N ARG A 51 10.82 -10.96 9.92
CA ARG A 51 11.04 -12.04 8.95
C ARG A 51 10.61 -13.40 9.47
N GLU A 52 10.25 -13.48 10.73
CA GLU A 52 10.08 -14.75 11.45
C GLU A 52 8.61 -15.05 11.73
N GLU A 53 7.85 -14.07 12.14
CA GLU A 53 6.49 -14.25 12.56
C GLU A 53 5.49 -13.70 11.55
N LYS A 54 4.61 -14.57 11.07
CA LYS A 54 3.52 -14.24 10.15
C LYS A 54 2.19 -14.39 10.88
N ILE A 55 1.33 -13.40 10.72
CA ILE A 55 -0.04 -13.40 11.27
C ILE A 55 -1.05 -13.21 10.15
N ASP A 56 -2.26 -13.66 10.37
CA ASP A 56 -3.39 -13.31 9.53
C ASP A 56 -3.94 -11.95 9.97
N LYS A 57 -3.67 -10.93 9.14
CA LYS A 57 -4.07 -9.55 9.41
C LYS A 57 -5.27 -9.17 8.56
N GLU A 58 -6.26 -8.56 9.20
CA GLU A 58 -7.40 -7.96 8.51
C GLU A 58 -7.02 -6.58 7.96
N TYR A 59 -7.31 -6.37 6.68
CA TYR A 59 -7.17 -5.10 5.98
C TYR A 59 -8.53 -4.59 5.52
N THR A 60 -8.68 -3.26 5.54
CA THR A 60 -9.78 -2.60 4.85
C THR A 60 -9.45 -2.53 3.36
N ALA A 61 -10.33 -3.02 2.51
CA ALA A 61 -10.21 -2.90 1.07
C ALA A 61 -11.33 -2.03 0.51
N VAL A 62 -10.98 -1.01 -0.25
CA VAL A 62 -11.92 -0.30 -1.10
C VAL A 62 -11.98 -1.04 -2.43
N VAL A 63 -13.15 -1.53 -2.79
CA VAL A 63 -13.36 -2.33 -4.00
C VAL A 63 -14.17 -1.52 -4.98
N LEU A 64 -13.59 -1.25 -6.14
CA LEU A 64 -14.27 -0.67 -7.30
C LEU A 64 -14.53 -1.78 -8.31
N GLU A 65 -15.78 -1.99 -8.66
CA GLU A 65 -16.17 -3.11 -9.52
C GLU A 65 -17.22 -2.71 -10.55
N ASN A 66 -17.00 -3.14 -11.78
CA ASN A 66 -17.99 -3.08 -12.85
C ASN A 66 -18.10 -4.46 -13.56
N GLU A 67 -18.71 -4.48 -14.73
CA GLU A 67 -18.86 -5.71 -15.54
C GLU A 67 -17.52 -6.34 -15.92
N TYR A 68 -16.49 -5.50 -16.17
CA TYR A 68 -15.21 -5.94 -16.74
C TYR A 68 -14.09 -6.05 -15.72
N LEU A 69 -14.04 -5.12 -14.76
CA LEU A 69 -12.92 -4.96 -13.85
C LEU A 69 -13.35 -5.03 -12.39
N LYS A 70 -12.47 -5.60 -11.56
CA LYS A 70 -12.53 -5.50 -10.12
C LYS A 70 -11.18 -5.03 -9.59
N ILE A 71 -11.16 -3.87 -8.94
CA ILE A 71 -9.97 -3.24 -8.37
C ILE A 71 -10.08 -3.26 -6.85
N GLU A 72 -9.01 -3.69 -6.18
CA GLU A 72 -8.90 -3.72 -4.72
C GLU A 72 -7.79 -2.76 -4.27
N ILE A 73 -8.14 -1.78 -3.44
CA ILE A 73 -7.24 -0.75 -2.92
C ILE A 73 -7.11 -0.94 -1.41
N LEU A 74 -5.89 -0.91 -0.90
CA LEU A 74 -5.58 -1.07 0.53
C LEU A 74 -5.07 0.24 1.14
N PRO A 75 -5.94 1.03 1.80
CA PRO A 75 -5.54 2.30 2.42
C PRO A 75 -4.47 2.15 3.51
N GLU A 76 -4.50 1.06 4.28
CA GLU A 76 -3.59 0.84 5.41
C GLU A 76 -2.12 0.64 4.98
N ILE A 77 -1.86 0.43 3.69
CA ILE A 77 -0.52 0.28 3.14
C ILE A 77 -0.29 1.21 1.95
N GLY A 78 -0.53 2.51 2.18
CA GLY A 78 -0.21 3.58 1.23
C GLY A 78 -1.22 3.75 0.10
N GLY A 79 -2.47 3.33 0.27
CA GLY A 79 -3.48 3.41 -0.80
C GLY A 79 -3.15 2.52 -2.00
N ARG A 80 -2.33 1.50 -1.80
CA ARG A 80 -1.86 0.57 -2.83
C ARG A 80 -3.02 -0.05 -3.60
N ILE A 81 -2.96 -0.05 -4.92
CA ILE A 81 -3.81 -0.93 -5.72
C ILE A 81 -3.25 -2.34 -5.58
N TYR A 82 -3.92 -3.15 -4.79
CA TYR A 82 -3.46 -4.50 -4.46
C TYR A 82 -3.70 -5.49 -5.59
N SER A 83 -4.85 -5.35 -6.26
CA SER A 83 -5.30 -6.22 -7.34
C SER A 83 -6.13 -5.43 -8.34
N ALA A 84 -6.02 -5.76 -9.62
CA ALA A 84 -6.89 -5.27 -10.67
C ALA A 84 -7.22 -6.43 -11.62
N LEU A 85 -8.31 -7.12 -11.33
CA LEU A 85 -8.74 -8.31 -12.05
C LEU A 85 -9.56 -7.93 -13.29
N ASP A 86 -9.13 -8.40 -14.46
CA ASP A 86 -9.99 -8.50 -15.64
C ASP A 86 -10.95 -9.69 -15.46
N LYS A 87 -12.22 -9.41 -15.29
CA LYS A 87 -13.25 -10.42 -15.05
C LYS A 87 -13.57 -11.25 -16.30
N THR A 88 -13.21 -10.77 -17.49
CA THR A 88 -13.49 -11.46 -18.74
C THR A 88 -12.50 -12.59 -19.02
N THR A 89 -11.26 -12.40 -18.61
CA THR A 89 -10.17 -13.34 -18.82
C THR A 89 -9.70 -14.03 -17.53
N GLY A 90 -10.05 -13.48 -16.37
CA GLY A 90 -9.53 -13.92 -15.06
C GLY A 90 -8.09 -13.50 -14.81
N TYR A 91 -7.56 -12.55 -15.59
CA TYR A 91 -6.19 -12.07 -15.48
C TYR A 91 -6.08 -10.88 -14.51
N ASP A 92 -5.17 -10.95 -13.53
CA ASP A 92 -4.84 -9.81 -12.69
C ASP A 92 -3.74 -8.98 -13.39
N PHE A 93 -3.98 -7.70 -13.62
CA PHE A 93 -3.05 -6.81 -14.33
C PHE A 93 -1.74 -6.60 -13.59
N PHE A 94 -1.76 -6.74 -12.27
CA PHE A 94 -0.60 -6.49 -11.44
C PHE A 94 -0.15 -7.77 -10.77
N TYR A 95 1.17 -7.92 -10.66
CA TYR A 95 1.71 -8.99 -9.84
C TYR A 95 1.24 -8.82 -8.38
N LYS A 96 0.52 -9.82 -7.90
CA LYS A 96 -0.09 -9.82 -6.57
C LYS A 96 0.62 -10.81 -5.66
N GLN A 97 1.13 -10.32 -4.56
CA GLN A 97 1.64 -11.18 -3.51
C GLN A 97 0.50 -11.73 -2.65
N HIS A 98 0.60 -13.00 -2.29
CA HIS A 98 -0.35 -13.63 -1.37
C HIS A 98 0.02 -13.42 0.10
N VAL A 99 1.05 -12.63 0.36
CA VAL A 99 1.56 -12.28 1.68
C VAL A 99 2.09 -10.85 1.65
N ILE A 100 1.80 -10.09 2.68
CA ILE A 100 2.43 -8.79 2.89
C ILE A 100 3.71 -9.00 3.67
N LYS A 101 4.85 -8.81 3.01
CA LYS A 101 6.18 -8.99 3.60
C LYS A 101 7.05 -7.78 3.32
N PRO A 102 7.14 -6.85 4.25
CA PRO A 102 7.98 -5.68 4.10
C PRO A 102 9.46 -6.02 3.99
N ALA A 103 10.19 -5.25 3.20
CA ALA A 103 11.64 -5.34 3.08
C ALA A 103 12.28 -3.96 3.15
N LEU A 104 13.46 -3.84 3.73
CA LEU A 104 14.20 -2.59 3.72
C LEU A 104 14.87 -2.40 2.36
N ILE A 105 14.33 -1.47 1.59
CA ILE A 105 14.87 -1.08 0.29
C ILE A 105 14.97 0.44 0.26
N GLY A 106 16.11 0.95 -0.19
CA GLY A 106 16.32 2.38 -0.29
C GLY A 106 16.49 3.08 1.05
N VAL A 107 15.97 4.29 1.15
CA VAL A 107 16.25 5.20 2.24
C VAL A 107 15.19 5.12 3.32
N LEU A 108 15.54 4.60 4.48
CA LEU A 108 14.82 4.76 5.74
C LEU A 108 13.34 4.36 5.70
N GLY A 109 13.01 3.30 5.02
CA GLY A 109 11.66 2.80 5.01
C GLY A 109 11.58 1.37 4.54
N SER A 110 10.48 0.74 4.82
CA SER A 110 10.18 -0.55 4.25
C SER A 110 9.51 -0.40 2.88
N TRP A 111 9.60 -1.44 2.11
CA TRP A 111 8.97 -1.58 0.82
C TRP A 111 8.14 -2.86 0.80
N ILE A 112 6.99 -2.80 0.17
CA ILE A 112 6.10 -3.94 0.02
C ILE A 112 5.98 -4.26 -1.47
N SER A 113 6.26 -5.50 -1.83
CA SER A 113 6.17 -5.99 -3.20
C SER A 113 4.73 -6.24 -3.63
N GLY A 114 4.48 -6.08 -4.92
CA GLY A 114 3.19 -6.38 -5.56
C GLY A 114 2.21 -5.23 -5.59
N GLY A 115 1.30 -5.27 -6.54
CA GLY A 115 0.35 -4.20 -6.80
C GLY A 115 1.01 -2.93 -7.35
N VAL A 116 0.31 -1.81 -7.23
CA VAL A 116 0.81 -0.48 -7.60
C VAL A 116 1.09 0.33 -6.35
N GLU A 117 2.32 0.77 -6.18
CA GLU A 117 2.77 1.68 -5.13
C GLU A 117 2.74 3.11 -5.63
N PHE A 118 2.22 4.02 -4.82
CA PHE A 118 2.26 5.45 -5.09
C PHE A 118 3.41 6.10 -4.36
N ASN A 119 4.44 6.50 -5.11
CA ASN A 119 5.65 7.10 -4.56
C ASN A 119 5.47 8.62 -4.42
N TRP A 120 5.31 9.10 -3.20
CA TRP A 120 5.19 10.52 -2.89
C TRP A 120 6.16 10.94 -1.79
N PRO A 121 6.92 12.01 -1.95
CA PRO A 121 7.10 12.82 -3.17
C PRO A 121 8.03 12.18 -4.21
N PHE A 122 8.78 11.17 -3.84
CA PHE A 122 9.65 10.36 -4.69
C PHE A 122 10.24 9.18 -3.93
N HIS A 123 10.64 8.12 -4.64
CA HIS A 123 11.18 6.86 -4.09
C HIS A 123 10.23 6.09 -3.17
N HIS A 124 10.65 4.93 -2.75
CA HIS A 124 9.98 4.10 -1.75
C HIS A 124 10.08 4.76 -0.37
N ARG A 125 9.08 5.50 -0.01
CA ARG A 125 8.98 6.24 1.26
C ARG A 125 7.92 5.63 2.15
N ALA A 126 7.82 6.17 3.35
CA ALA A 126 6.79 5.78 4.31
C ALA A 126 5.37 5.84 3.72
N SER A 127 5.10 6.77 2.80
CA SER A 127 3.85 6.87 2.07
C SER A 127 3.47 5.60 1.29
N GLY A 128 4.42 4.76 0.92
CA GLY A 128 4.17 3.50 0.21
C GLY A 128 3.74 2.33 1.11
N PHE A 129 3.77 2.48 2.44
CA PHE A 129 3.40 1.43 3.38
C PHE A 129 2.66 1.91 4.63
N MET A 130 2.57 3.23 4.86
CA MET A 130 1.81 3.81 5.97
C MET A 130 0.35 3.99 5.59
N PRO A 131 -0.55 3.97 6.58
CA PRO A 131 -1.96 4.27 6.34
C PRO A 131 -2.14 5.66 5.70
N CYS A 132 -3.08 5.74 4.78
CA CYS A 132 -3.57 6.99 4.24
C CYS A 132 -5.08 7.10 4.46
N ASP A 133 -5.57 8.32 4.55
CA ASP A 133 -6.99 8.60 4.53
C ASP A 133 -7.54 8.39 3.12
N PHE A 134 -8.80 8.04 3.03
CA PHE A 134 -9.49 7.88 1.77
C PHE A 134 -10.94 8.35 1.86
N VAL A 135 -11.49 8.69 0.73
CA VAL A 135 -12.91 9.00 0.56
C VAL A 135 -13.44 8.27 -0.66
N THR A 136 -14.68 7.86 -0.60
CA THR A 136 -15.36 7.23 -1.73
C THR A 136 -16.59 8.05 -2.11
N GLU A 137 -16.82 8.19 -3.42
CA GLU A 137 -17.94 8.93 -3.96
C GLU A 137 -18.53 8.17 -5.16
N THR A 138 -19.84 8.23 -5.31
CA THR A 138 -20.51 7.79 -6.53
C THR A 138 -21.12 9.01 -7.19
N LEU A 139 -20.68 9.29 -8.40
CA LEU A 139 -21.13 10.44 -9.19
C LEU A 139 -22.50 10.15 -9.84
N PRO A 140 -23.25 11.20 -10.24
CA PRO A 140 -24.58 11.05 -10.85
C PRO A 140 -24.61 10.24 -12.16
N ASP A 141 -23.49 10.15 -12.86
CA ASP A 141 -23.33 9.36 -14.08
C ASP A 141 -23.06 7.86 -13.81
N GLY A 142 -22.97 7.46 -12.54
CA GLY A 142 -22.67 6.10 -12.12
C GLY A 142 -21.17 5.78 -12.02
N THR A 143 -20.30 6.78 -12.16
CA THR A 143 -18.86 6.65 -11.88
C THR A 143 -18.64 6.54 -10.38
N ALA A 144 -17.81 5.59 -9.95
CA ALA A 144 -17.34 5.51 -8.59
C ALA A 144 -15.88 5.95 -8.50
N VAL A 145 -15.58 6.72 -7.48
CA VAL A 145 -14.25 7.31 -7.23
C VAL A 145 -13.78 6.93 -5.82
N CYS A 146 -12.50 6.63 -5.74
CA CYS A 146 -11.78 6.49 -4.48
C CYS A 146 -10.52 7.33 -4.54
#